data_c465d3916d7ccd70545e56393396e695
#
_entry.id   c465d3916d7ccd70545e56393396e695
#
_cell.length_a   1.000
_cell.length_b   1.000
_cell.length_c   1.000
_cell.angle_alpha   90.00
_cell.angle_beta   90.00
_cell.angle_gamma   90.00
#
_symmetry.space_group_name_H-M   'P 1'
#
loop_
_entity.id
_entity.type
_entity.pdbx_description
1 polymer ?
#
loop_
_entity_poly.entity_id
_entity_poly.type
_entity_poly.pdbx_seq_one_letter_code
_entity_poly.pdbx_strand_id
1 'polypeptide(L)'
;MISRIVILISLYLSVFLPSTAHRAVNDKLEKDYWIEKYLSVSLPLDKIIITSSFGTRKDPFSGGQGHHSGIDLKAHYEEVLSMLDGYVIGVGQDSRSGLYVILEYGKYTISYCHLSRVLVNKGDMVFAGDAVAISGNTGRSTGPHLHITCKRNGVKVNPLDLIRYVENVRSEALQALHALGSLKLSRKEFFNLYAPAAMDHQVKYGIPASVTLAQMALESTWGTSDLARLGNNLAL
;
A
#
# COMPACT_ATOMS: atom_id res chain seq x y z
N MET A 1 12.34 -14.70 8.81
CA MET A 1 13.82 -14.76 8.82
C MET A 1 14.44 -13.53 9.46
N ILE A 2 13.99 -12.33 9.18
CA ILE A 2 14.49 -11.04 9.73
C ILE A 2 14.38 -10.97 11.26
N SER A 3 13.29 -11.46 11.87
CA SER A 3 13.09 -11.46 13.33
C SER A 3 14.19 -12.24 14.10
N ARG A 4 14.71 -13.33 13.54
CA ARG A 4 15.81 -14.10 14.17
C ARG A 4 17.16 -13.42 14.04
N ILE A 5 17.38 -12.66 12.95
CA ILE A 5 18.61 -11.90 12.73
C ILE A 5 18.65 -10.69 13.68
N VAL A 6 17.55 -10.00 13.90
CA VAL A 6 17.45 -8.88 14.85
C VAL A 6 17.74 -9.35 16.28
N ILE A 7 17.21 -10.51 16.70
CA ILE A 7 17.47 -11.10 18.02
C ILE A 7 18.95 -11.50 18.18
N LEU A 8 19.58 -12.07 17.14
CA LEU A 8 20.99 -12.46 17.18
C LEU A 8 21.94 -11.26 17.23
N ILE A 9 21.65 -10.20 16.47
CA ILE A 9 22.42 -8.95 16.51
C ILE A 9 22.25 -8.25 17.86
N SER A 10 21.07 -8.25 18.44
CA SER A 10 20.81 -7.71 19.79
C SER A 10 21.62 -8.46 20.87
N LEU A 11 21.70 -9.79 20.80
CA LEU A 11 22.52 -10.59 21.73
C LEU A 11 24.03 -10.35 21.57
N TYR A 12 24.52 -10.14 20.35
CA TYR A 12 25.95 -9.90 20.09
C TYR A 12 26.40 -8.50 20.54
N LEU A 13 25.54 -7.48 20.37
CA LEU A 13 25.79 -6.10 20.80
C LEU A 13 25.75 -5.92 22.33
N SER A 14 24.99 -6.75 23.06
CA SER A 14 24.87 -6.65 24.52
C SER A 14 26.17 -6.87 25.28
N VAL A 15 27.18 -7.47 24.65
CA VAL A 15 28.46 -7.80 25.27
C VAL A 15 29.50 -6.67 25.15
N PHE A 16 29.35 -5.75 24.17
CA PHE A 16 30.41 -4.80 23.80
C PHE A 16 30.05 -3.32 23.85
N LEU A 17 28.79 -2.95 24.09
CA LEU A 17 28.38 -1.55 24.12
C LEU A 17 27.93 -1.11 25.52
N PRO A 18 28.20 0.16 25.95
CA PRO A 18 27.59 0.71 27.15
C PRO A 18 26.04 0.68 27.01
N SER A 19 25.35 0.47 28.12
CA SER A 19 23.90 0.24 28.19
C SER A 19 23.05 1.30 27.44
N THR A 20 23.51 2.54 27.44
CA THR A 20 22.87 3.65 26.71
C THR A 20 23.00 3.53 25.18
N ALA A 21 24.19 3.12 24.70
CA ALA A 21 24.41 2.92 23.27
C ALA A 21 23.65 1.66 22.76
N HIS A 22 23.58 0.63 23.58
CA HIS A 22 22.81 -0.58 23.26
C HIS A 22 21.31 -0.29 23.14
N ARG A 23 20.74 0.50 24.05
CA ARG A 23 19.36 0.93 24.00
C ARG A 23 19.06 1.74 22.74
N ALA A 24 19.91 2.73 22.41
CA ALA A 24 19.74 3.56 21.21
C ALA A 24 19.80 2.76 19.89
N VAL A 25 20.68 1.73 19.83
CA VAL A 25 20.75 0.84 18.65
C VAL A 25 19.50 -0.03 18.55
N ASN A 26 19.02 -0.59 19.66
CA ASN A 26 17.79 -1.40 19.66
C ASN A 26 16.57 -0.56 19.28
N ASP A 27 16.42 0.64 19.84
CA ASP A 27 15.31 1.55 19.52
C ASP A 27 15.33 1.93 18.03
N LYS A 28 16.51 2.14 17.45
CA LYS A 28 16.65 2.39 15.99
C LYS A 28 16.24 1.19 15.15
N LEU A 29 16.74 -0.01 15.48
CA LEU A 29 16.42 -1.25 14.73
C LEU A 29 14.92 -1.57 14.81
N GLU A 30 14.31 -1.37 15.98
CA GLU A 30 12.88 -1.57 16.16
C GLU A 30 12.07 -0.56 15.36
N LYS A 31 12.48 0.70 15.34
CA LYS A 31 11.87 1.75 14.52
C LYS A 31 11.97 1.42 13.02
N ASP A 32 13.16 1.08 12.53
CA ASP A 32 13.38 0.76 11.13
C ASP A 32 12.52 -0.45 10.71
N TYR A 33 12.39 -1.47 11.56
CA TYR A 33 11.50 -2.61 11.35
C TYR A 33 10.02 -2.19 11.19
N TRP A 34 9.52 -1.31 12.06
CA TRP A 34 8.12 -0.88 12.00
C TRP A 34 7.84 0.04 10.82
N ILE A 35 8.81 0.87 10.42
CA ILE A 35 8.72 1.67 9.18
C ILE A 35 8.66 0.74 7.97
N GLU A 36 9.58 -0.20 7.85
CA GLU A 36 9.59 -1.18 6.75
C GLU A 36 8.27 -1.96 6.70
N LYS A 37 7.78 -2.42 7.84
CA LYS A 37 6.51 -3.14 7.95
C LYS A 37 5.32 -2.27 7.53
N TYR A 38 5.30 -1.00 7.88
CA TYR A 38 4.25 -0.06 7.44
C TYR A 38 4.28 0.16 5.93
N LEU A 39 5.46 0.32 5.36
CA LEU A 39 5.68 0.56 3.93
C LEU A 39 5.50 -0.71 3.07
N SER A 40 5.57 -1.90 3.67
CA SER A 40 5.39 -3.17 2.94
C SER A 40 3.95 -3.46 2.53
N VAL A 41 2.99 -2.62 2.92
CA VAL A 41 1.57 -2.77 2.60
C VAL A 41 0.92 -1.41 2.31
N SER A 42 -0.05 -1.39 1.40
CA SER A 42 -0.86 -0.19 1.09
C SER A 42 -2.32 -0.54 0.88
N LEU A 43 -3.22 0.39 1.11
CA LEU A 43 -4.62 0.26 0.68
C LEU A 43 -4.72 0.54 -0.82
N PRO A 44 -5.67 -0.09 -1.53
CA PRO A 44 -5.81 0.09 -2.97
C PRO A 44 -6.39 1.46 -3.37
N LEU A 45 -6.98 2.18 -2.43
CA LEU A 45 -7.55 3.54 -2.55
C LEU A 45 -7.32 4.28 -1.24
N ASP A 46 -7.33 5.60 -1.27
CA ASP A 46 -7.20 6.45 -0.07
C ASP A 46 -8.27 6.17 0.97
N LYS A 47 -9.50 5.91 0.51
CA LYS A 47 -10.64 5.58 1.39
C LYS A 47 -11.29 4.27 0.93
N ILE A 48 -11.47 3.36 1.87
CA ILE A 48 -12.17 2.11 1.62
C ILE A 48 -13.64 2.26 1.98
N ILE A 49 -14.48 2.41 0.96
CA ILE A 49 -15.95 2.44 1.10
C ILE A 49 -16.52 1.32 0.22
N ILE A 50 -17.00 0.25 0.85
CA ILE A 50 -17.56 -0.91 0.17
C ILE A 50 -18.97 -0.56 -0.30
N THR A 51 -19.19 -0.61 -1.60
CA THR A 51 -20.51 -0.42 -2.22
C THR A 51 -21.20 -1.73 -2.55
N SER A 52 -20.42 -2.82 -2.69
CA SER A 52 -20.95 -4.17 -2.87
C SER A 52 -20.00 -5.24 -2.36
N SER A 53 -20.51 -6.14 -1.52
CA SER A 53 -19.74 -7.19 -0.86
C SER A 53 -19.56 -8.43 -1.74
N PHE A 54 -18.53 -9.23 -1.41
CA PHE A 54 -18.31 -10.57 -1.92
C PHE A 54 -19.44 -11.53 -1.48
N GLY A 55 -19.82 -12.45 -2.35
CA GLY A 55 -20.78 -13.49 -2.04
C GLY A 55 -22.11 -13.38 -2.77
N THR A 56 -23.14 -14.02 -2.25
CA THR A 56 -24.47 -14.05 -2.87
C THR A 56 -25.16 -12.69 -2.69
N ARG A 57 -25.62 -12.12 -3.81
CA ARG A 57 -26.37 -10.86 -3.86
C ARG A 57 -27.36 -10.84 -5.02
N LYS A 58 -28.27 -9.86 -5.02
CA LYS A 58 -29.09 -9.57 -6.19
C LYS A 58 -28.22 -9.02 -7.32
N ASP A 59 -28.26 -9.63 -8.49
CA ASP A 59 -27.52 -9.18 -9.68
C ASP A 59 -28.12 -7.84 -10.16
N PRO A 60 -27.33 -6.76 -10.28
CA PRO A 60 -27.84 -5.44 -10.65
C PRO A 60 -28.35 -5.35 -12.07
N PHE A 61 -28.02 -6.30 -12.95
CA PHE A 61 -28.42 -6.32 -14.36
C PHE A 61 -29.63 -7.22 -14.63
N SER A 62 -29.65 -8.42 -14.05
CA SER A 62 -30.74 -9.38 -14.23
C SER A 62 -31.83 -9.31 -13.16
N GLY A 63 -31.55 -8.70 -12.01
CA GLY A 63 -32.45 -8.66 -10.88
C GLY A 63 -32.59 -10.00 -10.13
N GLY A 64 -32.00 -11.09 -10.63
CA GLY A 64 -31.98 -12.41 -10.01
C GLY A 64 -30.91 -12.56 -8.93
N GLN A 65 -30.88 -13.73 -8.29
CA GLN A 65 -29.77 -14.08 -7.40
C GLN A 65 -28.51 -14.37 -8.23
N GLY A 66 -27.37 -13.79 -7.78
CA GLY A 66 -26.06 -13.99 -8.37
C GLY A 66 -24.96 -14.06 -7.34
N HIS A 67 -23.80 -14.54 -7.76
CA HIS A 67 -22.62 -14.57 -6.89
C HIS A 67 -21.61 -13.48 -7.35
N HIS A 68 -21.32 -12.55 -6.44
CA HIS A 68 -20.29 -11.53 -6.64
C HIS A 68 -18.94 -12.09 -6.24
N SER A 69 -18.03 -12.28 -7.21
CA SER A 69 -16.74 -12.93 -6.99
C SER A 69 -15.64 -11.99 -6.51
N GLY A 70 -15.99 -10.79 -6.13
CA GLY A 70 -15.10 -9.74 -5.65
C GLY A 70 -15.83 -8.79 -4.71
N ILE A 71 -15.28 -7.62 -4.52
CA ILE A 71 -15.91 -6.48 -3.84
C ILE A 71 -15.89 -5.28 -4.77
N ASP A 72 -16.87 -4.39 -4.61
CA ASP A 72 -16.88 -3.10 -5.28
C ASP A 72 -16.59 -2.01 -4.25
N LEU A 73 -15.61 -1.17 -4.54
CA LEU A 73 -15.24 0.00 -3.75
C LEU A 73 -15.68 1.27 -4.46
N LYS A 74 -16.20 2.24 -3.70
CA LYS A 74 -16.49 3.57 -4.22
C LYS A 74 -15.20 4.19 -4.72
N ALA A 75 -15.14 4.54 -6.01
CA ALA A 75 -14.02 5.19 -6.67
C ALA A 75 -14.51 6.00 -7.87
N HIS A 76 -13.87 7.12 -8.15
CA HIS A 76 -14.27 7.99 -9.24
C HIS A 76 -13.05 8.54 -9.98
N TYR A 77 -12.45 7.73 -10.87
CA TYR A 77 -11.28 8.08 -11.69
C TYR A 77 -10.06 8.49 -10.85
N GLU A 78 -9.88 7.81 -9.72
CA GLU A 78 -8.75 8.00 -8.81
C GLU A 78 -7.69 6.90 -8.96
N GLU A 79 -6.51 7.15 -8.45
CA GLU A 79 -5.41 6.20 -8.52
C GLU A 79 -5.73 4.92 -7.76
N VAL A 80 -5.34 3.79 -8.37
CA VAL A 80 -5.43 2.46 -7.78
C VAL A 80 -4.02 2.01 -7.45
N LEU A 81 -3.78 1.73 -6.16
CA LEU A 81 -2.46 1.41 -5.65
C LEU A 81 -2.27 -0.11 -5.48
N SER A 82 -1.04 -0.57 -5.68
CA SER A 82 -0.65 -1.93 -5.33
C SER A 82 -0.73 -2.14 -3.82
N MET A 83 -1.40 -3.21 -3.38
CA MET A 83 -1.55 -3.47 -1.94
C MET A 83 -0.30 -4.07 -1.29
N LEU A 84 0.52 -4.78 -2.06
CA LEU A 84 1.72 -5.49 -1.62
C LEU A 84 2.78 -5.43 -2.71
N ASP A 85 4.01 -5.81 -2.36
CA ASP A 85 5.08 -5.99 -3.35
C ASP A 85 4.82 -7.24 -4.19
N GLY A 86 4.96 -7.14 -5.51
CA GLY A 86 4.69 -8.26 -6.40
C GLY A 86 4.96 -7.97 -7.88
N TYR A 87 4.33 -8.76 -8.73
CA TYR A 87 4.52 -8.67 -10.18
C TYR A 87 3.21 -8.51 -10.91
N VAL A 88 3.23 -7.73 -11.98
CA VAL A 88 2.12 -7.61 -12.93
C VAL A 88 2.11 -8.85 -13.82
N ILE A 89 1.17 -9.77 -13.60
CA ILE A 89 1.06 -11.00 -14.39
C ILE A 89 0.09 -10.89 -15.56
N GLY A 90 -0.74 -9.84 -15.60
CA GLY A 90 -1.69 -9.63 -16.68
C GLY A 90 -2.19 -8.19 -16.77
N VAL A 91 -2.31 -7.71 -17.99
CA VAL A 91 -3.01 -6.47 -18.37
C VAL A 91 -3.89 -6.82 -19.56
N GLY A 92 -5.12 -6.37 -19.58
CA GLY A 92 -6.02 -6.66 -20.68
C GLY A 92 -7.35 -5.95 -20.58
N GLN A 93 -8.24 -6.25 -21.55
CA GLN A 93 -9.59 -5.72 -21.61
C GLN A 93 -10.54 -6.80 -22.09
N ASP A 94 -11.68 -6.93 -21.43
CA ASP A 94 -12.79 -7.79 -21.88
C ASP A 94 -14.15 -7.12 -21.61
N SER A 95 -15.22 -7.70 -22.15
CA SER A 95 -16.57 -7.15 -22.05
C SER A 95 -17.15 -7.17 -20.62
N ARG A 96 -16.64 -8.02 -19.75
CA ARG A 96 -17.10 -8.17 -18.35
C ARG A 96 -16.28 -7.32 -17.40
N SER A 97 -14.96 -7.51 -17.39
CA SER A 97 -14.03 -6.84 -16.48
C SER A 97 -13.70 -5.41 -16.90
N GLY A 98 -14.01 -5.06 -18.16
CA GLY A 98 -13.49 -3.84 -18.76
C GLY A 98 -11.98 -3.89 -18.88
N LEU A 99 -11.32 -2.77 -18.77
CA LEU A 99 -9.86 -2.69 -18.65
C LEU A 99 -9.46 -3.18 -17.25
N TYR A 100 -8.44 -4.06 -17.18
CA TYR A 100 -8.01 -4.65 -15.92
C TYR A 100 -6.49 -4.82 -15.84
N VAL A 101 -6.00 -4.89 -14.61
CA VAL A 101 -4.64 -5.33 -14.26
C VAL A 101 -4.70 -6.45 -13.25
N ILE A 102 -3.78 -7.42 -13.37
CA ILE A 102 -3.67 -8.58 -12.49
C ILE A 102 -2.28 -8.58 -11.86
N LEU A 103 -2.24 -8.55 -10.53
CA LEU A 103 -1.02 -8.58 -9.75
C LEU A 103 -0.90 -9.92 -8.99
N GLU A 104 0.32 -10.42 -8.88
CA GLU A 104 0.64 -11.62 -8.10
C GLU A 104 1.54 -11.25 -6.92
N TYR A 105 1.11 -11.66 -5.73
CA TYR A 105 1.77 -11.45 -4.45
C TYR A 105 1.99 -12.80 -3.78
N GLY A 106 3.01 -13.54 -4.21
CA GLY A 106 3.25 -14.90 -3.74
C GLY A 106 2.06 -15.83 -4.01
N LYS A 107 1.32 -16.24 -2.97
CA LYS A 107 0.14 -17.11 -3.11
C LYS A 107 -1.16 -16.38 -3.47
N TYR A 108 -1.15 -15.05 -3.49
CA TYR A 108 -2.33 -14.25 -3.81
C TYR A 108 -2.24 -13.70 -5.23
N THR A 109 -3.37 -13.73 -5.93
CA THR A 109 -3.55 -13.07 -7.23
C THR A 109 -4.72 -12.11 -7.09
N ILE A 110 -4.50 -10.84 -7.41
CA ILE A 110 -5.49 -9.78 -7.29
C ILE A 110 -5.74 -9.17 -8.65
N SER A 111 -7.02 -8.99 -9.00
CA SER A 111 -7.39 -8.27 -10.21
C SER A 111 -8.13 -7.00 -9.84
N TYR A 112 -7.70 -5.88 -10.41
CA TYR A 112 -8.37 -4.59 -10.40
C TYR A 112 -9.07 -4.41 -11.73
N CYS A 113 -10.38 -4.17 -11.74
CA CYS A 113 -11.22 -4.14 -12.92
C CYS A 113 -11.99 -2.82 -13.05
N HIS A 114 -12.67 -2.66 -14.19
CA HIS A 114 -13.43 -1.48 -14.59
C HIS A 114 -12.58 -0.21 -14.70
N LEU A 115 -11.27 -0.37 -14.96
CA LEU A 115 -10.29 0.71 -14.99
C LEU A 115 -10.52 1.63 -16.18
N SER A 116 -10.16 2.91 -16.06
CA SER A 116 -10.09 3.86 -17.17
C SER A 116 -8.71 3.87 -17.83
N ARG A 117 -7.65 3.57 -17.06
CA ARG A 117 -6.28 3.50 -17.55
C ARG A 117 -5.46 2.53 -16.70
N VAL A 118 -4.55 1.78 -17.33
CA VAL A 118 -3.49 1.01 -16.65
C VAL A 118 -2.18 1.78 -16.77
N LEU A 119 -1.40 1.81 -15.71
CA LEU A 119 -0.15 2.58 -15.61
C LEU A 119 1.10 1.72 -15.66
N VAL A 120 0.93 0.39 -15.69
CA VAL A 120 2.00 -0.62 -15.64
C VAL A 120 1.88 -1.60 -16.79
N ASN A 121 2.93 -2.36 -17.05
CA ASN A 121 2.96 -3.40 -18.09
C ASN A 121 3.06 -4.79 -17.47
N LYS A 122 2.64 -5.82 -18.20
CA LYS A 122 2.87 -7.20 -17.81
C LYS A 122 4.37 -7.48 -17.68
N GLY A 123 4.78 -8.04 -16.55
CA GLY A 123 6.17 -8.33 -16.20
C GLY A 123 6.80 -7.29 -15.25
N ASP A 124 6.19 -6.12 -15.08
CA ASP A 124 6.69 -5.11 -14.16
C ASP A 124 6.64 -5.62 -12.72
N MET A 125 7.69 -5.33 -11.95
CA MET A 125 7.68 -5.42 -10.50
C MET A 125 7.04 -4.15 -9.94
N VAL A 126 6.18 -4.30 -8.94
CA VAL A 126 5.51 -3.19 -8.24
C VAL A 126 5.69 -3.34 -6.74
N PHE A 127 5.78 -2.21 -6.05
CA PHE A 127 5.85 -2.14 -4.59
C PHE A 127 4.51 -1.70 -4.01
N ALA A 128 4.32 -1.97 -2.73
CA ALA A 128 3.14 -1.49 -2.01
C ALA A 128 3.06 0.04 -2.09
N GLY A 129 1.90 0.55 -2.51
CA GLY A 129 1.69 1.98 -2.73
C GLY A 129 2.00 2.50 -4.13
N ASP A 130 2.57 1.69 -5.02
CA ASP A 130 2.76 2.10 -6.41
C ASP A 130 1.41 2.24 -7.11
N ALA A 131 1.23 3.35 -7.88
CA ALA A 131 0.06 3.56 -8.71
C ALA A 131 0.09 2.61 -9.91
N VAL A 132 -0.83 1.64 -9.96
CA VAL A 132 -0.88 0.63 -11.02
C VAL A 132 -1.95 0.90 -12.06
N ALA A 133 -2.96 1.71 -11.72
CA ALA A 133 -4.06 2.04 -12.62
C ALA A 133 -4.82 3.29 -12.16
N ILE A 134 -5.78 3.72 -12.99
CA ILE A 134 -6.82 4.68 -12.63
C ILE A 134 -8.16 3.94 -12.67
N SER A 135 -8.96 4.07 -11.61
CA SER A 135 -10.31 3.53 -11.53
C SER A 135 -11.20 4.12 -12.63
N GLY A 136 -12.32 3.48 -12.95
CA GLY A 136 -13.17 3.95 -14.06
C GLY A 136 -14.54 3.28 -14.11
N ASN A 137 -15.06 3.12 -15.34
CA ASN A 137 -16.39 2.58 -15.58
C ASN A 137 -16.43 1.74 -16.87
N THR A 138 -15.35 1.01 -17.19
CA THR A 138 -15.29 0.17 -18.41
C THR A 138 -15.86 -1.23 -18.17
N GLY A 139 -16.25 -1.91 -19.25
CA GLY A 139 -16.85 -3.25 -19.19
C GLY A 139 -18.28 -3.27 -18.64
N ARG A 140 -18.64 -4.36 -17.95
CA ARG A 140 -19.99 -4.52 -17.36
C ARG A 140 -20.09 -3.83 -16.01
N SER A 141 -20.27 -2.53 -16.03
CA SER A 141 -20.36 -1.66 -14.86
C SER A 141 -21.61 -0.78 -14.93
N THR A 142 -22.19 -0.45 -13.78
CA THR A 142 -23.36 0.45 -13.67
C THR A 142 -22.98 1.89 -13.32
N GLY A 143 -21.71 2.16 -13.07
CA GLY A 143 -21.18 3.48 -12.71
C GLY A 143 -19.73 3.39 -12.24
N PRO A 144 -19.02 4.51 -12.10
CA PRO A 144 -17.62 4.52 -11.68
C PRO A 144 -17.42 3.84 -10.33
N HIS A 145 -16.52 2.86 -10.27
CA HIS A 145 -16.11 2.14 -9.07
C HIS A 145 -14.83 1.33 -9.34
N LEU A 146 -14.21 0.82 -8.29
CA LEU A 146 -13.14 -0.17 -8.37
C LEU A 146 -13.68 -1.54 -7.99
N HIS A 147 -13.67 -2.49 -8.93
CA HIS A 147 -13.97 -3.89 -8.65
C HIS A 147 -12.66 -4.64 -8.38
N ILE A 148 -12.60 -5.32 -7.24
CA ILE A 148 -11.42 -6.13 -6.83
C ILE A 148 -11.83 -7.58 -6.70
N THR A 149 -11.08 -8.49 -7.35
CA THR A 149 -11.17 -9.93 -7.06
C THR A 149 -9.87 -10.42 -6.45
N CYS A 150 -9.96 -11.41 -5.58
CA CYS A 150 -8.80 -12.04 -4.94
C CYS A 150 -8.85 -13.56 -5.09
N LYS A 151 -7.72 -14.17 -5.43
CA LYS A 151 -7.52 -15.62 -5.36
C LYS A 151 -6.35 -15.92 -4.42
N ARG A 152 -6.47 -16.99 -3.67
CA ARG A 152 -5.39 -17.58 -2.88
C ARG A 152 -5.12 -18.99 -3.38
N ASN A 153 -3.91 -19.27 -3.86
CA ASN A 153 -3.57 -20.53 -4.52
C ASN A 153 -4.60 -20.90 -5.64
N GLY A 154 -5.00 -19.94 -6.45
CA GLY A 154 -5.96 -20.12 -7.54
C GLY A 154 -7.45 -20.16 -7.13
N VAL A 155 -7.77 -20.29 -5.84
CA VAL A 155 -9.15 -20.34 -5.32
C VAL A 155 -9.62 -18.93 -4.98
N LYS A 156 -10.83 -18.57 -5.44
CA LYS A 156 -11.45 -17.26 -5.12
C LYS A 156 -11.72 -17.14 -3.62
N VAL A 157 -11.30 -16.04 -3.03
CA VAL A 157 -11.52 -15.67 -1.63
C VAL A 157 -12.07 -14.25 -1.54
N ASN A 158 -12.62 -13.90 -0.38
CA ASN A 158 -13.12 -12.56 -0.14
C ASN A 158 -11.96 -11.55 -0.11
N PRO A 159 -11.92 -10.55 -1.02
CA PRO A 159 -10.85 -9.55 -1.02
C PRO A 159 -10.79 -8.71 0.25
N LEU A 160 -11.90 -8.60 0.98
CA LEU A 160 -11.96 -7.85 2.23
C LEU A 160 -11.01 -8.42 3.31
N ASP A 161 -10.73 -9.72 3.27
CA ASP A 161 -9.80 -10.34 4.22
C ASP A 161 -8.37 -9.82 4.02
N LEU A 162 -7.98 -9.57 2.77
CA LEU A 162 -6.68 -8.97 2.46
C LEU A 162 -6.64 -7.47 2.83
N ILE A 163 -7.72 -6.73 2.56
CA ILE A 163 -7.81 -5.31 2.95
C ILE A 163 -7.69 -5.19 4.48
N ARG A 164 -8.40 -6.02 5.23
CA ARG A 164 -8.28 -6.03 6.70
C ARG A 164 -6.88 -6.40 7.19
N TYR A 165 -6.22 -7.33 6.51
CA TYR A 165 -4.82 -7.64 6.82
C TYR A 165 -3.93 -6.40 6.64
N VAL A 166 -4.07 -5.68 5.54
CA VAL A 166 -3.34 -4.43 5.27
C VAL A 166 -3.63 -3.38 6.34
N GLU A 167 -4.92 -3.16 6.67
CA GLU A 167 -5.32 -2.22 7.73
C GLU A 167 -4.71 -2.59 9.08
N ASN A 168 -4.73 -3.86 9.45
CA ASN A 168 -4.16 -4.34 10.71
C ASN A 168 -2.64 -4.13 10.77
N VAL A 169 -1.91 -4.50 9.70
CA VAL A 169 -0.45 -4.29 9.62
C VAL A 169 -0.09 -2.81 9.76
N ARG A 170 -0.81 -1.93 9.05
CA ARG A 170 -0.59 -0.48 9.12
C ARG A 170 -0.89 0.07 10.52
N SER A 171 -2.02 -0.33 11.11
CA SER A 171 -2.43 0.09 12.45
C SER A 171 -1.43 -0.36 13.51
N GLU A 172 -1.00 -1.64 13.47
CA GLU A 172 0.00 -2.19 14.39
C GLU A 172 1.33 -1.44 14.29
N ALA A 173 1.79 -1.18 13.06
CA ALA A 173 3.04 -0.45 12.84
C ALA A 173 2.95 1.00 13.33
N LEU A 174 1.85 1.70 13.08
CA LEU A 174 1.64 3.07 13.58
C LEU A 174 1.60 3.12 15.11
N GLN A 175 0.91 2.17 15.76
CA GLN A 175 0.85 2.10 17.22
C GLN A 175 2.25 1.87 17.83
N ALA A 176 3.04 0.96 17.27
CA ALA A 176 4.39 0.69 17.70
C ALA A 176 5.31 1.91 17.51
N LEU A 177 5.26 2.56 16.33
CA LEU A 177 6.01 3.78 16.06
C LEU A 177 5.63 4.94 16.99
N HIS A 178 4.34 5.04 17.34
CA HIS A 178 3.86 6.00 18.32
C HIS A 178 4.40 5.71 19.74
N ALA A 179 4.37 4.44 20.16
CA ALA A 179 4.89 4.00 21.48
C ALA A 179 6.39 4.24 21.63
N LEU A 180 7.16 4.07 20.54
CA LEU A 180 8.59 4.36 20.50
C LEU A 180 8.90 5.88 20.56
N GLY A 181 7.92 6.76 20.64
CA GLY A 181 8.10 8.21 20.60
C GLY A 181 8.78 8.70 19.31
N SER A 182 8.75 7.87 18.28
CA SER A 182 9.67 7.89 17.14
C SER A 182 9.34 8.91 16.08
N LEU A 183 8.35 9.76 16.29
CA LEU A 183 7.86 10.66 15.24
C LEU A 183 8.44 12.07 15.31
N LYS A 184 9.51 12.25 16.07
CA LYS A 184 10.35 13.44 15.94
C LYS A 184 11.58 13.08 15.11
N LEU A 185 11.40 13.03 13.80
CA LEU A 185 12.54 12.92 12.89
C LEU A 185 13.39 14.18 12.98
N SER A 186 14.69 14.04 13.20
CA SER A 186 15.61 15.14 12.91
C SER A 186 15.55 15.45 11.41
N ARG A 187 15.90 16.67 11.01
CA ARG A 187 15.93 17.03 9.57
C ARG A 187 16.77 16.06 8.75
N LYS A 188 17.90 15.61 9.28
CA LYS A 188 18.78 14.64 8.61
C LYS A 188 18.10 13.28 8.42
N GLU A 189 17.41 12.79 9.44
CA GLU A 189 16.66 11.52 9.37
C GLU A 189 15.50 11.62 8.38
N PHE A 190 14.78 12.75 8.37
CA PHE A 190 13.74 13.03 7.39
C PHE A 190 14.28 12.94 5.97
N PHE A 191 15.37 13.65 5.66
CA PHE A 191 15.97 13.59 4.33
C PHE A 191 16.48 12.20 3.97
N ASN A 192 17.14 11.50 4.87
CA ASN A 192 17.64 10.16 4.60
C ASN A 192 16.50 9.16 4.30
N LEU A 193 15.35 9.33 4.96
CA LEU A 193 14.19 8.45 4.79
C LEU A 193 13.47 8.71 3.47
N TYR A 194 13.25 9.99 3.11
CA TYR A 194 12.38 10.36 2.00
C TYR A 194 13.12 10.76 0.71
N ALA A 195 14.44 10.98 0.76
CA ALA A 195 15.20 11.33 -0.45
C ALA A 195 15.11 10.26 -1.56
N PRO A 196 15.19 8.95 -1.28
CA PRO A 196 15.05 7.94 -2.33
C PRO A 196 13.70 8.06 -3.05
N ALA A 197 12.59 8.13 -2.31
CA ALA A 197 11.26 8.25 -2.89
C ALA A 197 11.07 9.55 -3.70
N ALA A 198 11.65 10.68 -3.21
CA ALA A 198 11.61 11.93 -3.95
C ALA A 198 12.45 11.90 -5.24
N MET A 199 13.56 11.15 -5.24
CA MET A 199 14.38 10.93 -6.44
C MET A 199 13.63 10.06 -7.46
N ASP A 200 12.95 9.01 -7.02
CA ASP A 200 12.10 8.18 -7.89
C ASP A 200 10.95 9.00 -8.48
N HIS A 201 10.34 9.87 -7.67
CA HIS A 201 9.32 10.81 -8.13
C HIS A 201 9.86 11.79 -9.18
N GLN A 202 11.09 12.27 -9.03
CA GLN A 202 11.76 13.09 -10.05
C GLN A 202 11.90 12.36 -11.37
N VAL A 203 12.35 11.10 -11.34
CA VAL A 203 12.50 10.27 -12.54
C VAL A 203 11.15 10.03 -13.21
N LYS A 204 10.12 9.75 -12.43
CA LYS A 204 8.78 9.40 -12.94
C LYS A 204 7.99 10.59 -13.48
N TYR A 205 8.08 11.75 -12.82
CA TYR A 205 7.22 12.90 -13.08
C TYR A 205 7.96 14.16 -13.52
N GLY A 206 9.30 14.16 -13.51
CA GLY A 206 10.12 15.32 -13.89
C GLY A 206 10.14 16.45 -12.85
N ILE A 207 9.55 16.26 -11.68
CA ILE A 207 9.55 17.22 -10.58
C ILE A 207 10.86 17.09 -9.80
N PRO A 208 11.69 18.16 -9.64
CA PRO A 208 12.95 18.03 -8.91
C PRO A 208 12.75 17.46 -7.49
N ALA A 209 13.56 16.48 -7.10
CA ALA A 209 13.49 15.83 -5.79
C ALA A 209 13.58 16.83 -4.63
N SER A 210 14.34 17.92 -4.80
CA SER A 210 14.43 19.01 -3.82
C SER A 210 13.10 19.72 -3.59
N VAL A 211 12.29 19.89 -4.64
CA VAL A 211 10.96 20.50 -4.55
C VAL A 211 10.01 19.57 -3.81
N THR A 212 10.00 18.30 -4.20
CA THR A 212 9.18 17.27 -3.53
C THR A 212 9.54 17.16 -2.05
N LEU A 213 10.83 17.09 -1.70
CA LEU A 213 11.28 17.03 -0.31
C LEU A 213 10.94 18.30 0.49
N ALA A 214 11.05 19.48 -0.12
CA ALA A 214 10.69 20.73 0.53
C ALA A 214 9.19 20.80 0.83
N GLN A 215 8.36 20.38 -0.11
CA GLN A 215 6.91 20.29 0.05
C GLN A 215 6.55 19.28 1.16
N MET A 216 7.09 18.07 1.10
CA MET A 216 6.91 17.06 2.13
C MET A 216 7.33 17.57 3.53
N ALA A 217 8.46 18.27 3.63
CA ALA A 217 8.93 18.84 4.89
C ALA A 217 8.00 19.91 5.44
N LEU A 218 7.47 20.78 4.59
CA LEU A 218 6.55 21.86 4.98
C LEU A 218 5.19 21.29 5.43
N GLU A 219 4.58 20.44 4.63
CA GLU A 219 3.24 19.88 4.90
C GLU A 219 3.24 18.92 6.09
N SER A 220 4.30 18.14 6.24
CA SER A 220 4.44 17.19 7.33
C SER A 220 5.05 17.77 8.61
N THR A 221 5.47 19.04 8.59
CA THR A 221 6.27 19.61 9.70
C THR A 221 7.46 18.72 10.03
N TRP A 222 8.24 18.34 9.01
CA TRP A 222 9.38 17.42 9.10
C TRP A 222 8.97 15.99 9.54
N GLY A 223 7.77 15.54 9.13
CA GLY A 223 7.23 14.24 9.51
C GLY A 223 6.64 14.19 10.92
N THR A 224 6.43 15.34 11.57
CA THR A 224 5.91 15.39 12.95
C THR A 224 4.45 15.83 13.07
N SER A 225 3.82 16.27 11.97
CA SER A 225 2.39 16.65 11.99
C SER A 225 1.51 15.41 12.18
N ASP A 226 0.33 15.60 12.78
CA ASP A 226 -0.62 14.49 12.97
C ASP A 226 -1.09 13.91 11.63
N LEU A 227 -1.17 14.73 10.58
CA LEU A 227 -1.52 14.30 9.24
C LEU A 227 -0.44 13.39 8.64
N ALA A 228 0.84 13.78 8.77
CA ALA A 228 1.97 12.95 8.34
C ALA A 228 2.06 11.65 9.14
N ARG A 229 1.73 11.72 10.44
CA ARG A 229 1.78 10.59 11.37
C ARG A 229 0.68 9.56 11.11
N LEU A 230 -0.53 10.01 10.80
CA LEU A 230 -1.72 9.15 10.69
C LEU A 230 -2.04 8.73 9.26
N GLY A 231 -1.65 9.55 8.27
CA GLY A 231 -2.07 9.37 6.87
C GLY A 231 -0.98 8.90 5.91
N ASN A 232 0.28 8.82 6.35
CA ASN A 232 1.46 8.71 5.46
C ASN A 232 1.44 9.78 4.34
N ASN A 233 0.73 10.87 4.62
CA ASN A 233 0.51 11.94 3.66
C ASN A 233 1.58 13.01 3.90
N LEU A 234 2.71 12.86 3.24
CA LEU A 234 3.86 13.76 3.37
C LEU A 234 3.85 14.88 2.33
N ALA A 235 3.06 14.70 1.28
CA ALA A 235 2.71 15.71 0.28
C ALA A 235 1.38 15.34 -0.37
N LEU A 236 0.52 16.29 -0.57
CA LEU A 236 -0.69 16.19 -1.40
C LEU A 236 -0.38 16.62 -2.82
#